data_3007c11cc6df1c085bf0fa64ad3f7317
#
_entry.id   3007c11cc6df1c085bf0fa64ad3f7317
#
_cell.length_a   1.000
_cell.length_b   1.000
_cell.length_c   1.000
_cell.angle_alpha   90.00
_cell.angle_beta   90.00
_cell.angle_gamma   90.00
#
_symmetry.space_group_name_H-M   'P 1'
#
loop_
_entity.id
_entity.type
_entity.pdbx_description
1 polymer ?
#
loop_
_entity_poly.entity_id
_entity_poly.type
_entity_poly.pdbx_seq_one_letter_code
_entity_poly.pdbx_strand_id
1 'polypeptide(L)'
;TGDEPKKARKVTLSDVSGDSVQVSWTTPKEHIYSAFEVMYSTSENGNYRSAGLTTKNKVTVNNLLSEKQYFFKVRTITNTKEAGSYSAYADSEIAFTTTLSQTKPAKAEITDVTRNDKTGAQTITWNKAANAKSYNIYRAEGRYAEYKLIDSIDGAKTSYTDTNPNTTSKYKNYYKVQAVNGNVNGEESEPYSLEISKFGKNVYVFNDADDKDAISDKVNEIFGYQHYDQFGKNRYAFAFKPGDYTETAADAYDVGYYTQVIGLGKTPYDVRLKNIKTPAALANGNVTCNFWVDVENFTIAQTTENPNYWEDSFKWAVSQAAPA
;
A
#
# COMPACT_ATOMS: atom_id res chain seq x y z
N THR A 1 35.70 -46.51 11.03
CA THR A 1 35.90 -45.13 11.47
C THR A 1 35.66 -44.26 10.28
N GLY A 2 34.43 -43.72 10.17
CA GLY A 2 34.10 -42.75 9.12
C GLY A 2 34.90 -41.50 9.32
N ASP A 3 35.58 -41.05 8.25
CA ASP A 3 36.41 -39.84 8.31
C ASP A 3 35.48 -38.65 8.60
N GLU A 4 35.73 -37.98 9.71
CA GLU A 4 35.02 -36.75 10.06
C GLU A 4 35.40 -35.63 9.08
N PRO A 5 34.45 -34.80 8.64
CA PRO A 5 34.74 -33.68 7.76
C PRO A 5 35.64 -32.68 8.46
N LYS A 6 36.59 -32.08 7.69
CA LYS A 6 37.43 -31.01 8.23
C LYS A 6 36.73 -29.67 8.14
N LYS A 7 37.03 -28.76 9.08
CA LYS A 7 36.43 -27.41 9.14
C LYS A 7 36.78 -26.60 7.90
N ALA A 8 35.79 -25.84 7.37
CA ALA A 8 36.08 -24.71 6.52
C ALA A 8 36.95 -23.69 7.22
N ARG A 9 37.86 -23.03 6.49
CA ARG A 9 38.84 -22.09 7.05
C ARG A 9 38.71 -20.73 6.44
N LYS A 10 39.21 -19.69 7.11
CA LYS A 10 39.27 -18.31 6.61
C LYS A 10 37.88 -17.87 6.14
N VAL A 11 36.90 -17.97 7.04
CA VAL A 11 35.57 -17.40 6.76
C VAL A 11 35.71 -15.89 6.66
N THR A 12 35.31 -15.34 5.51
CA THR A 12 35.40 -13.92 5.17
C THR A 12 34.02 -13.39 4.86
N LEU A 13 33.72 -12.21 5.38
CA LEU A 13 32.48 -11.50 5.11
C LEU A 13 32.76 -10.31 4.20
N SER A 14 32.02 -10.19 3.11
CA SER A 14 32.14 -9.12 2.12
C SER A 14 30.76 -8.70 1.61
N ASP A 15 30.70 -7.69 0.74
CA ASP A 15 29.48 -7.18 0.15
C ASP A 15 28.37 -6.98 1.18
N VAL A 16 28.75 -6.42 2.35
CA VAL A 16 27.82 -6.12 3.44
C VAL A 16 26.88 -5.02 2.99
N SER A 17 25.57 -5.32 3.00
CA SER A 17 24.51 -4.34 2.74
C SER A 17 23.61 -4.17 3.96
N GLY A 18 22.50 -3.46 3.83
CA GLY A 18 21.52 -3.34 4.90
C GLY A 18 20.67 -4.62 5.10
N ASP A 19 20.70 -5.55 4.15
CA ASP A 19 19.84 -6.75 4.16
C ASP A 19 20.56 -8.02 3.72
N SER A 20 21.86 -7.94 3.40
CA SER A 20 22.63 -9.10 2.95
C SER A 20 24.09 -9.03 3.32
N VAL A 21 24.73 -10.19 3.39
CA VAL A 21 26.16 -10.37 3.61
C VAL A 21 26.65 -11.53 2.74
N GLN A 22 27.73 -11.34 1.98
CA GLN A 22 28.39 -12.44 1.31
C GLN A 22 29.33 -13.13 2.27
N VAL A 23 29.17 -14.44 2.45
CA VAL A 23 30.01 -15.32 3.26
C VAL A 23 30.84 -16.17 2.31
N SER A 24 32.15 -16.15 2.42
CA SER A 24 33.07 -16.97 1.64
C SER A 24 34.08 -17.66 2.54
N TRP A 25 34.66 -18.75 2.11
CA TRP A 25 35.58 -19.55 2.88
C TRP A 25 36.59 -20.33 2.01
N THR A 26 37.63 -20.80 2.65
CA THR A 26 38.53 -21.76 2.05
C THR A 26 38.05 -23.19 2.35
N THR A 27 37.86 -23.97 1.32
CA THR A 27 37.45 -25.38 1.43
C THR A 27 38.59 -26.24 2.06
N PRO A 28 38.26 -27.28 2.81
CA PRO A 28 39.26 -28.24 3.26
C PRO A 28 40.00 -28.87 2.09
N LYS A 29 41.31 -29.16 2.25
CA LYS A 29 42.09 -29.82 1.21
C LYS A 29 41.67 -31.29 1.01
N GLU A 30 41.22 -31.92 2.06
CA GLU A 30 40.72 -33.30 2.02
C GLU A 30 39.24 -33.25 1.64
N HIS A 31 38.91 -33.87 0.51
CA HIS A 31 37.54 -33.85 -0.03
C HIS A 31 36.58 -34.84 0.66
N ILE A 32 36.58 -34.84 2.00
CA ILE A 32 35.67 -35.67 2.81
C ILE A 32 34.47 -34.82 3.20
N TYR A 33 33.74 -34.34 2.22
CA TYR A 33 32.51 -33.60 2.43
C TYR A 33 31.57 -33.69 1.22
N SER A 34 30.28 -33.58 1.47
CA SER A 34 29.23 -33.59 0.43
C SER A 34 28.79 -32.16 0.07
N ALA A 35 28.73 -31.29 1.05
CA ALA A 35 28.28 -29.91 0.90
C ALA A 35 28.75 -29.03 2.07
N PHE A 36 28.43 -27.75 1.97
CA PHE A 36 28.53 -26.76 3.06
C PHE A 36 27.16 -26.22 3.38
N GLU A 37 26.94 -25.92 4.66
CA GLU A 37 25.78 -25.21 5.15
C GLU A 37 26.22 -23.92 5.80
N VAL A 38 25.77 -22.76 5.29
CA VAL A 38 26.03 -21.49 5.92
C VAL A 38 25.00 -21.26 7.01
N MET A 39 25.45 -21.02 8.22
CA MET A 39 24.63 -20.81 9.40
C MET A 39 24.79 -19.39 9.89
N TYR A 40 23.72 -18.75 10.33
CA TYR A 40 23.75 -17.39 10.86
C TYR A 40 22.85 -17.21 12.09
N SER A 41 23.22 -16.27 12.96
CA SER A 41 22.48 -15.93 14.18
C SER A 41 22.68 -14.47 14.54
N THR A 42 21.78 -13.88 15.32
CA THR A 42 21.95 -12.55 15.92
C THR A 42 22.68 -12.58 17.26
N SER A 43 23.08 -13.75 17.73
CA SER A 43 23.87 -13.95 18.94
C SER A 43 24.94 -14.99 18.68
N GLU A 44 26.17 -14.75 19.18
CA GLU A 44 27.30 -15.66 19.02
C GLU A 44 27.02 -17.08 19.54
N ASN A 45 26.41 -17.16 20.70
CA ASN A 45 26.03 -18.42 21.34
C ASN A 45 24.52 -18.77 21.17
N GLY A 46 23.85 -18.14 20.20
CA GLY A 46 22.42 -18.32 19.97
C GLY A 46 22.10 -19.50 19.06
N ASN A 47 20.82 -19.62 18.75
CA ASN A 47 20.35 -20.57 17.76
C ASN A 47 20.68 -20.10 16.35
N TYR A 48 21.52 -20.83 15.64
CA TYR A 48 21.89 -20.56 14.26
C TYR A 48 20.82 -21.10 13.30
N ARG A 49 20.44 -20.27 12.34
CA ARG A 49 19.54 -20.63 11.24
C ARG A 49 20.37 -20.99 10.02
N SER A 50 19.88 -21.91 9.20
CA SER A 50 20.47 -22.27 7.92
C SER A 50 20.14 -21.23 6.86
N ALA A 51 21.14 -20.80 6.11
CA ALA A 51 20.97 -20.02 4.88
C ALA A 51 20.93 -20.94 3.63
N GLY A 52 20.92 -22.25 3.83
CA GLY A 52 20.86 -23.27 2.77
C GLY A 52 22.16 -24.02 2.56
N LEU A 53 22.07 -25.05 1.73
CA LEU A 53 23.17 -25.91 1.33
C LEU A 53 23.82 -25.42 0.03
N THR A 54 25.15 -25.62 -0.07
CA THR A 54 25.90 -25.31 -1.30
C THR A 54 27.09 -26.21 -1.45
N THR A 55 27.48 -26.46 -2.70
CA THR A 55 28.78 -27.07 -3.05
C THR A 55 29.85 -26.02 -3.38
N LYS A 56 29.45 -24.73 -3.47
CA LYS A 56 30.35 -23.60 -3.71
C LYS A 56 31.01 -23.19 -2.41
N ASN A 57 32.03 -22.37 -2.50
CA ASN A 57 32.78 -21.81 -1.36
C ASN A 57 32.38 -20.37 -1.00
N LYS A 58 31.20 -19.96 -1.46
CA LYS A 58 30.57 -18.66 -1.10
C LYS A 58 29.06 -18.73 -1.22
N VAL A 59 28.38 -17.96 -0.37
CA VAL A 59 26.93 -17.78 -0.34
C VAL A 59 26.61 -16.33 0.05
N THR A 60 25.63 -15.72 -0.59
CA THR A 60 25.04 -14.47 -0.10
C THR A 60 23.85 -14.81 0.79
N VAL A 61 23.93 -14.42 2.06
CA VAL A 61 22.83 -14.54 3.01
C VAL A 61 21.97 -13.27 2.88
N ASN A 62 20.72 -13.44 2.49
CA ASN A 62 19.78 -12.34 2.26
C ASN A 62 18.72 -12.25 3.36
N ASN A 63 17.85 -11.25 3.27
CA ASN A 63 16.73 -11.00 4.19
C ASN A 63 17.18 -10.78 5.64
N LEU A 64 18.35 -10.18 5.83
CA LEU A 64 18.84 -9.75 7.12
C LEU A 64 18.22 -8.41 7.51
N LEU A 65 18.08 -8.17 8.81
CA LEU A 65 17.66 -6.87 9.33
C LEU A 65 18.79 -5.84 9.21
N SER A 66 18.49 -4.59 8.89
CA SER A 66 19.46 -3.49 8.85
C SER A 66 19.94 -3.10 10.25
N GLU A 67 21.15 -2.57 10.30
CA GLU A 67 21.81 -2.11 11.55
C GLU A 67 21.83 -3.18 12.64
N LYS A 68 21.87 -4.45 12.24
CA LYS A 68 21.86 -5.61 13.14
C LYS A 68 23.16 -6.39 13.04
N GLN A 69 23.74 -6.73 14.17
CA GLN A 69 24.90 -7.62 14.22
C GLN A 69 24.47 -9.06 13.94
N TYR A 70 25.22 -9.72 13.07
CA TYR A 70 25.07 -11.13 12.74
C TYR A 70 26.38 -11.87 12.89
N PHE A 71 26.28 -13.12 13.33
CA PHE A 71 27.32 -14.09 13.48
C PHE A 71 27.13 -15.20 12.47
N PHE A 72 28.21 -15.57 11.78
CA PHE A 72 28.15 -16.56 10.69
C PHE A 72 29.18 -17.67 10.99
N LYS A 73 28.80 -18.89 10.66
CA LYS A 73 29.70 -20.04 10.60
C LYS A 73 29.37 -20.89 9.39
N VAL A 74 30.36 -21.62 8.91
CA VAL A 74 30.24 -22.55 7.78
C VAL A 74 30.36 -23.95 8.31
N ARG A 75 29.36 -24.74 8.14
CA ARG A 75 29.33 -26.16 8.51
C ARG A 75 29.68 -27.00 7.29
N THR A 76 30.79 -27.72 7.41
CA THR A 76 31.16 -28.75 6.43
C THR A 76 30.46 -30.05 6.79
N ILE A 77 29.78 -30.68 5.84
CA ILE A 77 28.89 -31.84 6.11
C ILE A 77 29.16 -33.00 5.19
N THR A 78 28.86 -34.21 5.66
CA THR A 78 28.98 -35.46 4.92
C THR A 78 27.62 -36.16 4.80
N ASN A 79 27.42 -36.88 3.68
CA ASN A 79 26.26 -37.76 3.46
C ASN A 79 24.90 -37.09 3.71
N THR A 80 24.75 -35.84 3.27
CA THR A 80 23.49 -35.12 3.44
C THR A 80 22.55 -35.35 2.26
N LYS A 81 21.26 -35.38 2.57
CA LYS A 81 20.17 -35.30 1.57
C LYS A 81 19.47 -33.97 1.62
N GLU A 82 19.44 -33.33 2.79
CA GLU A 82 18.79 -32.06 3.05
C GLU A 82 19.42 -31.34 4.26
N ALA A 83 19.15 -30.03 4.41
CA ALA A 83 19.64 -29.22 5.53
C ALA A 83 19.24 -29.84 6.88
N GLY A 84 20.20 -29.95 7.80
CA GLY A 84 19.98 -30.53 9.12
C GLY A 84 19.96 -32.07 9.18
N SER A 85 20.03 -32.77 8.01
CA SER A 85 19.99 -34.24 7.91
C SER A 85 21.32 -34.79 7.35
N TYR A 86 22.37 -34.76 8.16
CA TYR A 86 23.72 -35.22 7.80
C TYR A 86 24.30 -36.16 8.87
N SER A 87 25.20 -37.07 8.45
CA SER A 87 25.79 -38.07 9.34
C SER A 87 26.91 -37.52 10.20
N ALA A 88 27.69 -36.54 9.69
CA ALA A 88 28.74 -35.85 10.45
C ALA A 88 28.94 -34.41 9.94
N TYR A 89 29.42 -33.54 10.80
CA TYR A 89 29.71 -32.15 10.46
C TYR A 89 30.90 -31.58 11.25
N ALA A 90 31.47 -30.49 10.69
CA ALA A 90 32.45 -29.70 11.38
C ALA A 90 32.18 -28.19 11.13
N ASP A 91 32.00 -27.44 12.20
CA ASP A 91 31.77 -25.98 12.14
C ASP A 91 33.09 -25.21 12.06
N SER A 92 33.11 -24.17 11.23
CA SER A 92 34.25 -23.21 11.15
C SER A 92 34.32 -22.34 12.41
N GLU A 93 35.34 -21.51 12.45
CA GLU A 93 35.36 -20.33 13.34
C GLU A 93 34.19 -19.40 12.96
N ILE A 94 33.73 -18.63 13.97
CA ILE A 94 32.64 -17.67 13.81
C ILE A 94 33.23 -16.37 13.25
N ALA A 95 32.60 -15.83 12.20
CA ALA A 95 32.83 -14.49 11.70
C ALA A 95 31.58 -13.63 11.99
N PHE A 96 31.74 -12.35 12.23
CA PHE A 96 30.63 -11.46 12.51
C PHE A 96 30.77 -10.12 11.80
N THR A 97 29.62 -9.50 11.52
CA THR A 97 29.55 -8.13 10.99
C THR A 97 28.20 -7.51 11.38
N THR A 98 28.12 -6.20 11.25
CA THR A 98 26.84 -5.48 11.37
C THR A 98 26.39 -5.07 9.98
N THR A 99 25.13 -5.37 9.65
CA THR A 99 24.50 -4.91 8.40
C THR A 99 24.44 -3.39 8.37
N LEU A 100 24.47 -2.82 7.18
CA LEU A 100 24.43 -1.38 7.00
C LEU A 100 23.04 -0.82 7.25
N SER A 101 22.94 0.49 7.47
CA SER A 101 21.68 1.20 7.49
C SER A 101 21.03 1.17 6.08
N GLN A 102 19.72 1.03 6.05
CA GLN A 102 18.94 1.15 4.83
C GLN A 102 18.14 2.44 4.83
N THR A 103 18.33 3.25 3.82
CA THR A 103 17.54 4.47 3.64
C THR A 103 16.11 4.11 3.27
N LYS A 104 15.12 4.66 3.99
CA LYS A 104 13.70 4.52 3.64
C LYS A 104 13.49 5.05 2.22
N PRO A 105 12.82 4.28 1.33
CA PRO A 105 12.50 4.79 0.01
C PRO A 105 11.54 5.98 0.07
N ALA A 106 11.66 6.86 -0.92
CA ALA A 106 10.65 7.89 -1.13
C ALA A 106 9.30 7.26 -1.49
N LYS A 107 8.21 7.98 -1.23
CA LYS A 107 6.86 7.59 -1.65
C LYS A 107 6.81 7.52 -3.18
N ALA A 108 6.36 6.40 -3.72
CA ALA A 108 6.03 6.30 -5.14
C ALA A 108 4.68 6.98 -5.39
N GLU A 109 4.51 7.62 -6.54
CA GLU A 109 3.23 8.23 -6.93
C GLU A 109 2.76 7.63 -8.25
N ILE A 110 1.56 7.04 -8.25
CA ILE A 110 0.93 6.56 -9.48
C ILE A 110 0.53 7.77 -10.31
N THR A 111 0.93 7.76 -11.57
CA THR A 111 0.66 8.85 -12.51
C THR A 111 -0.46 8.52 -13.48
N ASP A 112 -0.68 7.24 -13.75
CA ASP A 112 -1.70 6.82 -14.70
C ASP A 112 -2.13 5.36 -14.48
N VAL A 113 -3.38 5.07 -14.87
CA VAL A 113 -3.93 3.72 -15.04
C VAL A 113 -4.64 3.65 -16.39
N THR A 114 -4.16 2.81 -17.27
CA THR A 114 -4.77 2.56 -18.58
C THR A 114 -5.39 1.17 -18.65
N ARG A 115 -6.27 0.93 -19.63
CA ARG A 115 -6.90 -0.37 -19.86
C ARG A 115 -6.78 -0.77 -21.32
N ASN A 116 -6.42 -2.01 -21.54
CA ASN A 116 -6.53 -2.65 -22.83
C ASN A 116 -7.96 -3.20 -23.00
N ASP A 117 -8.75 -2.60 -23.86
CA ASP A 117 -10.17 -2.98 -24.04
C ASP A 117 -10.37 -4.36 -24.67
N LYS A 118 -9.35 -4.94 -25.33
CA LYS A 118 -9.42 -6.29 -25.89
C LYS A 118 -9.21 -7.37 -24.85
N THR A 119 -8.25 -7.17 -23.93
CA THR A 119 -7.87 -8.16 -22.91
C THR A 119 -8.47 -7.87 -21.55
N GLY A 120 -8.90 -6.65 -21.29
CA GLY A 120 -9.32 -6.18 -19.98
C GLY A 120 -8.16 -5.81 -19.05
N ALA A 121 -6.93 -6.15 -19.37
CA ALA A 121 -5.74 -5.88 -18.56
C ALA A 121 -5.61 -4.38 -18.25
N GLN A 122 -5.17 -4.05 -17.03
CA GLN A 122 -4.93 -2.68 -16.61
C GLN A 122 -3.44 -2.46 -16.34
N THR A 123 -2.89 -1.40 -16.90
CA THR A 123 -1.48 -1.03 -16.72
C THR A 123 -1.39 0.19 -15.81
N ILE A 124 -0.66 0.04 -14.72
CA ILE A 124 -0.38 1.05 -13.72
C ILE A 124 1.00 1.63 -14.01
N THR A 125 1.14 2.94 -14.01
CA THR A 125 2.41 3.65 -14.20
C THR A 125 2.65 4.61 -13.04
N TRP A 126 3.92 4.73 -12.60
CA TRP A 126 4.29 5.62 -11.48
C TRP A 126 5.64 6.28 -11.69
N ASN A 127 5.92 7.32 -10.92
CA ASN A 127 7.22 7.97 -10.87
C ASN A 127 8.24 7.11 -10.11
N LYS A 128 9.46 7.02 -10.62
CA LYS A 128 10.54 6.31 -9.93
C LYS A 128 10.78 6.92 -8.55
N ALA A 129 10.70 6.10 -7.52
CA ALA A 129 10.98 6.51 -6.15
C ALA A 129 12.50 6.42 -5.85
N ALA A 130 13.05 7.43 -5.19
CA ALA A 130 14.44 7.39 -4.74
C ALA A 130 14.64 6.24 -3.74
N ASN A 131 15.79 5.57 -3.82
CA ASN A 131 16.18 4.43 -2.98
C ASN A 131 15.30 3.18 -3.11
N ALA A 132 14.42 3.09 -4.11
CA ALA A 132 13.65 1.88 -4.37
C ALA A 132 14.52 0.80 -5.02
N LYS A 133 14.55 -0.40 -4.44
CA LYS A 133 15.12 -1.62 -5.03
C LYS A 133 14.05 -2.54 -5.59
N SER A 134 12.82 -2.42 -5.11
CA SER A 134 11.65 -3.11 -5.62
C SER A 134 10.38 -2.28 -5.36
N TYR A 135 9.27 -2.71 -5.97
CA TYR A 135 7.95 -2.14 -5.71
C TYR A 135 6.96 -3.26 -5.41
N ASN A 136 6.20 -3.09 -4.35
CA ASN A 136 5.02 -3.88 -4.06
C ASN A 136 3.81 -3.23 -4.73
N ILE A 137 3.02 -4.04 -5.43
CA ILE A 137 1.81 -3.60 -6.13
C ILE A 137 0.61 -4.19 -5.39
N TYR A 138 -0.30 -3.33 -4.99
CA TYR A 138 -1.51 -3.72 -4.27
C TYR A 138 -2.75 -3.39 -5.10
N ARG A 139 -3.80 -4.19 -4.94
CA ARG A 139 -5.10 -3.97 -5.57
C ARG A 139 -6.22 -4.15 -4.56
N ALA A 140 -7.27 -3.33 -4.72
CA ALA A 140 -8.54 -3.45 -4.02
C ALA A 140 -9.71 -3.30 -4.99
N GLU A 141 -10.89 -3.79 -4.63
CA GLU A 141 -12.14 -3.64 -5.38
C GLU A 141 -13.00 -2.50 -4.83
N GLY A 142 -12.41 -1.34 -4.76
CA GLY A 142 -12.98 -0.10 -4.22
C GLY A 142 -11.89 0.75 -3.61
N ARG A 143 -12.12 2.07 -3.57
CA ARG A 143 -11.09 3.02 -3.09
C ARG A 143 -10.72 2.78 -1.62
N TYR A 144 -11.68 2.38 -0.82
CA TYR A 144 -11.57 2.22 0.64
C TYR A 144 -11.66 0.75 1.08
N ALA A 145 -11.63 -0.18 0.13
CA ALA A 145 -11.58 -1.60 0.45
C ALA A 145 -10.17 -2.03 0.87
N GLU A 146 -10.06 -3.23 1.42
CA GLU A 146 -8.77 -3.82 1.79
C GLU A 146 -7.87 -4.04 0.56
N TYR A 147 -6.67 -3.49 0.60
CA TYR A 147 -5.67 -3.64 -0.46
C TYR A 147 -4.87 -4.92 -0.26
N LYS A 148 -4.85 -5.78 -1.25
CA LYS A 148 -4.09 -7.04 -1.26
C LYS A 148 -2.87 -6.91 -2.16
N LEU A 149 -1.74 -7.40 -1.69
CA LEU A 149 -0.52 -7.51 -2.51
C LEU A 149 -0.80 -8.46 -3.68
N ILE A 150 -0.61 -7.98 -4.90
CA ILE A 150 -0.77 -8.78 -6.13
C ILE A 150 0.55 -9.13 -6.80
N ASP A 151 1.59 -8.31 -6.59
CA ASP A 151 2.93 -8.60 -7.11
C ASP A 151 4.01 -7.76 -6.40
N SER A 152 5.27 -8.23 -6.55
CA SER A 152 6.47 -7.49 -6.15
C SER A 152 7.45 -7.52 -7.32
N ILE A 153 7.86 -6.36 -7.81
CA ILE A 153 8.65 -6.22 -9.03
C ILE A 153 9.95 -5.44 -8.81
N ASP A 154 10.89 -5.58 -9.73
CA ASP A 154 12.18 -4.90 -9.69
C ASP A 154 12.08 -3.37 -9.67
N GLY A 155 12.92 -2.71 -8.88
CA GLY A 155 12.93 -1.26 -8.69
C GLY A 155 13.40 -0.43 -9.91
N ALA A 156 13.87 -1.08 -10.97
CA ALA A 156 14.13 -0.40 -12.25
C ALA A 156 12.85 -0.14 -13.04
N LYS A 157 11.77 -0.90 -12.76
CA LYS A 157 10.48 -0.77 -13.44
C LYS A 157 9.65 0.36 -12.83
N THR A 158 8.89 1.04 -13.66
CA THR A 158 7.94 2.10 -13.28
C THR A 158 6.54 1.85 -13.84
N SER A 159 6.26 0.62 -14.24
CA SER A 159 4.94 0.17 -14.67
C SER A 159 4.73 -1.30 -14.36
N TYR A 160 3.46 -1.66 -14.18
CA TYR A 160 3.00 -3.04 -13.98
C TYR A 160 1.69 -3.26 -14.73
N THR A 161 1.53 -4.42 -15.35
CA THR A 161 0.28 -4.79 -16.01
C THR A 161 -0.41 -5.89 -15.23
N ASP A 162 -1.53 -5.55 -14.62
CA ASP A 162 -2.46 -6.52 -14.04
C ASP A 162 -3.26 -7.17 -15.16
N THR A 163 -3.01 -8.47 -15.38
CA THR A 163 -3.70 -9.26 -16.40
C THR A 163 -5.00 -9.88 -15.91
N ASN A 164 -5.26 -9.85 -14.60
CA ASN A 164 -6.44 -10.41 -13.96
C ASN A 164 -7.17 -9.40 -13.08
N PRO A 165 -7.46 -8.18 -13.57
CA PRO A 165 -8.26 -7.23 -12.80
C PRO A 165 -9.69 -7.75 -12.66
N ASN A 166 -10.45 -7.23 -11.70
CA ASN A 166 -11.87 -7.52 -11.64
C ASN A 166 -12.55 -7.07 -12.95
N THR A 167 -13.21 -8.01 -13.64
CA THR A 167 -13.84 -7.78 -14.94
C THR A 167 -15.31 -7.39 -14.85
N THR A 168 -15.98 -7.59 -13.70
CA THR A 168 -17.40 -7.22 -13.51
C THR A 168 -17.60 -5.70 -13.57
N SER A 169 -16.57 -4.94 -13.18
CA SER A 169 -16.52 -3.50 -13.41
C SER A 169 -15.08 -3.05 -13.59
N LYS A 170 -14.75 -2.50 -14.76
CA LYS A 170 -13.42 -1.95 -15.06
C LYS A 170 -13.00 -0.81 -14.11
N TYR A 171 -13.94 -0.20 -13.43
CA TYR A 171 -13.73 0.94 -12.52
C TYR A 171 -13.60 0.54 -11.05
N LYS A 172 -13.79 -0.72 -10.70
CA LYS A 172 -13.63 -1.20 -9.32
C LYS A 172 -12.18 -1.42 -8.89
N ASN A 173 -11.25 -1.52 -9.83
CA ASN A 173 -9.86 -1.81 -9.49
C ASN A 173 -9.15 -0.53 -9.08
N TYR A 174 -8.77 -0.46 -7.82
CA TYR A 174 -7.91 0.57 -7.27
C TYR A 174 -6.56 -0.04 -6.94
N TYR A 175 -5.51 0.71 -7.20
CA TYR A 175 -4.13 0.27 -7.04
C TYR A 175 -3.37 1.19 -6.09
N LYS A 176 -2.43 0.62 -5.36
CA LYS A 176 -1.38 1.33 -4.64
C LYS A 176 -0.03 0.74 -5.00
N VAL A 177 1.00 1.55 -4.95
CA VAL A 177 2.39 1.16 -5.15
C VAL A 177 3.20 1.58 -3.93
N GLN A 178 4.02 0.67 -3.42
CA GLN A 178 4.92 0.93 -2.30
C GLN A 178 6.36 0.64 -2.73
N ALA A 179 7.23 1.62 -2.65
CA ALA A 179 8.65 1.42 -2.86
C ALA A 179 9.28 0.69 -1.68
N VAL A 180 10.19 -0.25 -1.96
CA VAL A 180 10.84 -1.08 -0.96
C VAL A 180 12.36 -1.06 -1.17
N ASN A 181 13.13 -0.96 -0.08
CA ASN A 181 14.58 -1.09 -0.08
C ASN A 181 14.99 -2.21 0.89
N GLY A 182 15.17 -3.42 0.38
CA GLY A 182 15.39 -4.60 1.21
C GLY A 182 14.24 -4.86 2.17
N ASN A 183 14.49 -4.72 3.46
CA ASN A 183 13.47 -4.90 4.51
C ASN A 183 12.78 -3.59 4.93
N VAL A 184 13.12 -2.46 4.32
CA VAL A 184 12.55 -1.16 4.66
C VAL A 184 11.50 -0.76 3.64
N ASN A 185 10.27 -0.65 4.09
CA ASN A 185 9.14 -0.22 3.28
C ASN A 185 9.04 1.31 3.28
N GLY A 186 8.84 1.89 2.10
CA GLY A 186 8.39 3.26 1.92
C GLY A 186 6.92 3.43 2.30
N GLU A 187 6.40 4.61 2.11
CA GLU A 187 4.97 4.87 2.21
C GLU A 187 4.25 4.35 0.98
N GLU A 188 3.03 3.84 1.16
CA GLU A 188 2.16 3.49 0.06
C GLU A 188 1.72 4.75 -0.69
N SER A 189 1.53 4.64 -2.00
CA SER A 189 0.91 5.70 -2.79
C SER A 189 -0.54 5.93 -2.36
N GLU A 190 -1.10 7.08 -2.75
CA GLU A 190 -2.54 7.25 -2.73
C GLU A 190 -3.22 6.22 -3.63
N PRO A 191 -4.46 5.81 -3.31
CA PRO A 191 -5.25 4.96 -4.18
C PRO A 191 -5.45 5.59 -5.56
N TYR A 192 -5.23 4.82 -6.62
CA TYR A 192 -5.39 5.29 -7.98
C TYR A 192 -6.13 4.27 -8.85
N SER A 193 -6.92 4.73 -9.80
CA SER A 193 -7.76 3.88 -10.66
C SER A 193 -7.90 4.45 -12.06
N LEU A 194 -8.49 3.65 -12.95
CA LEU A 194 -8.86 4.10 -14.30
C LEU A 194 -9.81 5.32 -14.26
N GLU A 195 -10.65 5.44 -13.23
CA GLU A 195 -11.54 6.60 -13.05
C GLU A 195 -10.76 7.87 -12.77
N ILE A 196 -9.74 7.80 -11.90
CA ILE A 196 -8.89 8.96 -11.59
C ILE A 196 -8.11 9.43 -12.83
N SER A 197 -7.61 8.50 -13.63
CA SER A 197 -6.98 8.83 -14.92
C SER A 197 -7.92 9.56 -15.86
N LYS A 198 -9.22 9.26 -15.81
CA LYS A 198 -10.22 9.87 -16.71
C LYS A 198 -10.77 11.19 -16.22
N PHE A 199 -10.99 11.32 -14.92
CA PHE A 199 -11.74 12.45 -14.34
C PHE A 199 -10.86 13.40 -13.52
N GLY A 200 -9.63 12.99 -13.19
CA GLY A 200 -8.70 13.76 -12.36
C GLY A 200 -8.77 13.39 -10.87
N LYS A 201 -7.72 13.75 -10.14
CA LYS A 201 -7.52 13.34 -8.74
C LYS A 201 -8.52 13.94 -7.74
N ASN A 202 -9.15 15.04 -8.08
CA ASN A 202 -10.12 15.73 -7.23
C ASN A 202 -11.56 15.26 -7.48
N VAL A 203 -11.76 14.29 -8.37
CA VAL A 203 -13.04 13.64 -8.59
C VAL A 203 -13.05 12.31 -7.84
N TYR A 204 -13.95 12.19 -6.89
CA TYR A 204 -14.13 10.99 -6.06
C TYR A 204 -15.36 10.26 -6.51
N VAL A 205 -15.21 9.04 -7.02
CA VAL A 205 -16.33 8.22 -7.46
C VAL A 205 -16.55 7.11 -6.44
N PHE A 206 -17.69 7.13 -5.77
CA PHE A 206 -18.06 6.18 -4.73
C PHE A 206 -18.98 5.08 -5.27
N ASN A 207 -18.81 3.88 -4.73
CA ASN A 207 -19.62 2.71 -5.04
C ASN A 207 -20.44 2.31 -3.80
N ASP A 208 -21.56 1.68 -4.02
CA ASP A 208 -22.40 1.16 -2.93
C ASP A 208 -21.70 0.07 -2.08
N ALA A 209 -20.70 -0.62 -2.65
CA ALA A 209 -19.87 -1.59 -1.93
C ALA A 209 -18.75 -0.97 -1.11
N ASP A 210 -18.50 0.34 -1.23
CA ASP A 210 -17.49 1.03 -0.42
C ASP A 210 -17.99 1.18 1.02
N ASP A 211 -17.06 1.22 1.98
CA ASP A 211 -17.36 1.51 3.38
C ASP A 211 -17.93 2.93 3.50
N LYS A 212 -19.14 3.04 4.04
CA LYS A 212 -19.91 4.30 4.10
C LYS A 212 -19.27 5.29 5.08
N ASP A 213 -18.68 4.81 6.17
CA ASP A 213 -17.98 5.67 7.12
C ASP A 213 -16.69 6.20 6.52
N ALA A 214 -15.94 5.37 5.79
CA ALA A 214 -14.76 5.83 5.06
C ALA A 214 -15.08 6.85 3.96
N ILE A 215 -16.25 6.74 3.29
CA ILE A 215 -16.75 7.76 2.36
C ILE A 215 -17.00 9.08 3.12
N SER A 216 -17.72 9.01 4.24
CA SER A 216 -18.02 10.19 5.07
C SER A 216 -16.76 10.86 5.59
N ASP A 217 -15.80 10.08 6.08
CA ASP A 217 -14.51 10.59 6.56
C ASP A 217 -13.76 11.32 5.45
N LYS A 218 -13.76 10.79 4.23
CA LYS A 218 -13.11 11.44 3.08
C LYS A 218 -13.82 12.73 2.68
N VAL A 219 -15.13 12.74 2.64
CA VAL A 219 -15.91 13.96 2.33
C VAL A 219 -15.63 15.03 3.40
N ASN A 220 -15.64 14.65 4.67
CA ASN A 220 -15.38 15.56 5.78
C ASN A 220 -13.91 16.04 5.82
N GLU A 221 -12.95 15.20 5.46
CA GLU A 221 -11.57 15.62 5.27
C GLU A 221 -11.46 16.74 4.21
N ILE A 222 -12.08 16.55 3.04
CA ILE A 222 -12.10 17.55 1.97
C ILE A 222 -12.84 18.82 2.43
N PHE A 223 -13.96 18.68 3.15
CA PHE A 223 -14.65 19.80 3.76
C PHE A 223 -13.72 20.62 4.66
N GLY A 224 -12.90 19.99 5.48
CA GLY A 224 -11.92 20.66 6.34
C GLY A 224 -11.00 21.62 5.59
N TYR A 225 -10.63 21.29 4.35
CA TYR A 225 -9.86 22.20 3.50
C TYR A 225 -10.75 23.23 2.79
N GLN A 226 -11.85 22.81 2.20
CA GLN A 226 -12.72 23.67 1.38
C GLN A 226 -13.52 24.68 2.20
N HIS A 227 -13.78 24.40 3.46
CA HIS A 227 -14.50 25.33 4.35
C HIS A 227 -13.81 26.72 4.50
N TYR A 228 -12.49 26.77 4.32
CA TYR A 228 -11.70 27.99 4.42
C TYR A 228 -11.19 28.51 3.07
N ASP A 229 -11.48 27.82 1.97
CA ASP A 229 -10.88 28.04 0.64
C ASP A 229 -11.74 28.94 -0.27
N GLN A 230 -12.37 29.98 0.30
CA GLN A 230 -13.30 30.88 -0.41
C GLN A 230 -12.73 31.44 -1.73
N PHE A 231 -11.44 31.76 -1.76
CA PHE A 231 -10.76 32.29 -2.96
C PHE A 231 -9.71 31.33 -3.52
N GLY A 232 -9.76 30.09 -3.09
CA GLY A 232 -8.85 29.05 -3.52
C GLY A 232 -9.11 28.55 -4.94
N LYS A 233 -8.15 27.79 -5.44
CA LYS A 233 -8.19 27.23 -6.81
C LYS A 233 -8.68 25.78 -6.84
N ASN A 234 -8.85 25.16 -5.69
CA ASN A 234 -9.26 23.76 -5.61
C ASN A 234 -10.74 23.61 -5.97
N ARG A 235 -11.02 22.56 -6.72
CA ARG A 235 -12.37 22.16 -7.11
C ARG A 235 -12.49 20.67 -6.89
N TYR A 236 -13.57 20.24 -6.24
CA TYR A 236 -13.82 18.84 -5.93
C TYR A 236 -15.18 18.39 -6.46
N ALA A 237 -15.27 17.12 -6.82
CA ALA A 237 -16.54 16.49 -7.15
C ALA A 237 -16.65 15.14 -6.44
N PHE A 238 -17.78 14.92 -5.82
CA PHE A 238 -18.19 13.65 -5.22
C PHE A 238 -19.29 13.04 -6.08
N ALA A 239 -18.97 11.96 -6.76
CA ALA A 239 -19.86 11.27 -7.69
C ALA A 239 -20.28 9.92 -7.10
N PHE A 240 -21.56 9.73 -6.84
CA PHE A 240 -22.12 8.53 -6.23
C PHE A 240 -22.76 7.65 -7.29
N LYS A 241 -22.26 6.43 -7.49
CA LYS A 241 -22.90 5.43 -8.37
C LYS A 241 -24.26 5.00 -7.77
N PRO A 242 -25.14 4.38 -8.56
CA PRO A 242 -26.38 3.83 -8.03
C PRO A 242 -26.15 2.98 -6.78
N GLY A 243 -26.88 3.27 -5.72
CA GLY A 243 -26.74 2.60 -4.43
C GLY A 243 -27.30 3.37 -3.25
N ASP A 244 -27.24 2.75 -2.08
CA ASP A 244 -27.72 3.30 -0.81
C ASP A 244 -26.53 3.64 0.09
N TYR A 245 -26.34 4.92 0.40
CA TYR A 245 -25.28 5.49 1.20
C TYR A 245 -25.79 6.06 2.52
N THR A 246 -26.93 5.60 2.99
CA THR A 246 -27.58 6.10 4.20
C THR A 246 -27.02 5.50 5.49
N GLU A 247 -26.44 4.31 5.42
CA GLU A 247 -25.85 3.60 6.56
C GLU A 247 -24.43 4.11 6.86
N THR A 248 -24.34 5.31 7.43
CA THR A 248 -23.09 5.90 7.93
C THR A 248 -23.30 6.47 9.31
N ALA A 249 -22.27 6.43 10.17
CA ALA A 249 -22.29 7.05 11.49
C ALA A 249 -22.40 8.58 11.40
N ALA A 250 -21.93 9.18 10.34
CA ALA A 250 -22.06 10.63 10.13
C ALA A 250 -23.51 11.05 9.92
N ASP A 251 -23.92 12.16 10.51
CA ASP A 251 -25.27 12.72 10.33
C ASP A 251 -25.50 13.27 8.94
N ALA A 252 -24.44 13.74 8.29
CA ALA A 252 -24.49 14.31 6.94
C ALA A 252 -23.10 14.32 6.30
N TYR A 253 -23.09 14.47 4.99
CA TYR A 253 -21.90 14.85 4.23
C TYR A 253 -21.76 16.37 4.25
N ASP A 254 -20.74 16.86 4.94
CA ASP A 254 -20.46 18.30 4.99
C ASP A 254 -19.71 18.72 3.73
N VAL A 255 -20.19 19.77 3.05
CA VAL A 255 -19.58 20.26 1.80
C VAL A 255 -19.21 21.74 1.91
N GLY A 256 -18.02 22.07 1.42
CA GLY A 256 -17.43 23.40 1.44
C GLY A 256 -17.42 24.06 0.05
N TYR A 257 -16.72 25.17 -0.05
CA TYR A 257 -16.60 25.93 -1.31
C TYR A 257 -16.21 25.05 -2.51
N TYR A 258 -16.77 25.34 -3.67
CA TYR A 258 -16.41 24.74 -4.96
C TYR A 258 -16.48 23.21 -5.01
N THR A 259 -17.43 22.65 -4.30
CA THR A 259 -17.65 21.21 -4.23
C THR A 259 -18.95 20.86 -4.96
N GLN A 260 -18.86 19.88 -5.87
CA GLN A 260 -20.00 19.30 -6.54
C GLN A 260 -20.34 17.94 -5.93
N VAL A 261 -21.62 17.65 -5.72
CA VAL A 261 -22.15 16.34 -5.32
C VAL A 261 -23.16 15.87 -6.34
N ILE A 262 -22.88 14.75 -6.98
CA ILE A 262 -23.70 14.25 -8.10
C ILE A 262 -24.01 12.75 -7.98
N GLY A 263 -25.27 12.39 -8.19
CA GLY A 263 -25.69 11.00 -8.40
C GLY A 263 -25.50 10.58 -9.85
N LEU A 264 -24.85 9.45 -10.08
CA LEU A 264 -24.58 8.88 -11.41
C LEU A 264 -25.65 7.89 -11.87
N GLY A 265 -26.81 7.87 -11.23
CA GLY A 265 -27.97 7.08 -11.63
C GLY A 265 -28.68 7.65 -12.86
N LYS A 266 -29.55 6.85 -13.45
CA LYS A 266 -30.47 7.33 -14.54
C LYS A 266 -31.52 8.29 -14.01
N THR A 267 -31.84 8.14 -12.74
CA THR A 267 -32.82 8.97 -12.02
C THR A 267 -32.31 9.31 -10.64
N PRO A 268 -32.83 10.36 -9.97
CA PRO A 268 -32.43 10.67 -8.58
C PRO A 268 -32.75 9.55 -7.60
N TYR A 269 -33.66 8.64 -7.92
CA TYR A 269 -34.03 7.52 -7.05
C TYR A 269 -32.99 6.40 -7.02
N ASP A 270 -32.07 6.40 -7.97
CA ASP A 270 -31.03 5.37 -8.05
C ASP A 270 -29.90 5.59 -7.03
N VAL A 271 -29.78 6.80 -6.47
CA VAL A 271 -28.75 7.15 -5.49
C VAL A 271 -29.43 7.75 -4.25
N ARG A 272 -29.18 7.15 -3.10
CA ARG A 272 -29.73 7.62 -1.82
C ARG A 272 -28.62 8.01 -0.86
N LEU A 273 -28.63 9.27 -0.43
CA LEU A 273 -27.72 9.81 0.57
C LEU A 273 -28.46 10.08 1.88
N LYS A 274 -27.77 9.97 3.02
CA LYS A 274 -28.37 10.22 4.34
C LYS A 274 -28.74 11.68 4.49
N ASN A 275 -27.81 12.58 4.28
CA ASN A 275 -28.01 14.03 4.33
C ASN A 275 -26.80 14.77 3.74
N ILE A 276 -27.00 16.02 3.31
CA ILE A 276 -25.92 16.93 2.89
C ILE A 276 -26.09 18.25 3.63
N LYS A 277 -24.99 18.80 4.12
CA LYS A 277 -24.98 20.11 4.78
C LYS A 277 -23.91 21.00 4.15
N THR A 278 -24.22 22.29 4.10
CA THR A 278 -23.21 23.35 3.99
C THR A 278 -23.15 24.08 5.34
N PRO A 279 -22.26 23.67 6.25
CA PRO A 279 -22.19 24.28 7.56
C PRO A 279 -22.02 25.81 7.47
N ALA A 280 -22.90 26.54 8.15
CA ALA A 280 -23.07 27.97 7.94
C ALA A 280 -22.17 28.84 8.82
N ALA A 281 -21.57 28.30 9.88
CA ALA A 281 -20.90 29.14 10.86
C ALA A 281 -19.39 28.84 10.86
N LEU A 282 -18.61 29.83 10.47
CA LEU A 282 -17.24 29.97 10.95
C LEU A 282 -17.24 30.31 12.43
N ALA A 283 -16.13 30.02 13.12
CA ALA A 283 -15.97 30.30 14.55
C ALA A 283 -16.25 31.78 14.95
N ASN A 284 -16.23 32.69 13.98
CA ASN A 284 -16.57 34.11 14.17
C ASN A 284 -18.06 34.45 13.93
N GLY A 285 -18.93 33.45 13.77
CA GLY A 285 -20.36 33.64 13.52
C GLY A 285 -20.72 34.05 12.08
N ASN A 286 -19.77 34.01 11.14
CA ASN A 286 -20.06 34.33 9.75
C ASN A 286 -20.92 33.20 9.12
N VAL A 287 -22.15 33.53 8.75
CA VAL A 287 -23.12 32.64 8.13
C VAL A 287 -23.08 32.67 6.60
N THR A 288 -22.24 33.56 6.04
CA THR A 288 -22.06 33.69 4.60
C THR A 288 -20.83 32.95 4.12
N CYS A 289 -20.84 31.62 4.15
CA CYS A 289 -19.73 30.77 3.77
C CYS A 289 -20.19 29.52 3.02
N ASN A 290 -19.25 28.78 2.45
CA ASN A 290 -19.48 27.55 1.68
C ASN A 290 -20.37 27.73 0.44
N PHE A 291 -20.12 28.79 -0.33
CA PHE A 291 -20.79 29.04 -1.61
C PHE A 291 -20.22 28.16 -2.73
N TRP A 292 -20.88 28.26 -3.92
CA TRP A 292 -20.50 27.55 -5.13
C TRP A 292 -20.45 26.03 -4.92
N VAL A 293 -21.43 25.54 -4.18
CA VAL A 293 -21.75 24.13 -4.06
C VAL A 293 -22.85 23.80 -5.05
N ASP A 294 -22.65 22.71 -5.78
CA ASP A 294 -23.63 22.18 -6.70
C ASP A 294 -24.04 20.76 -6.30
N VAL A 295 -25.33 20.46 -6.34
CA VAL A 295 -25.86 19.14 -5.95
C VAL A 295 -26.97 18.73 -6.90
N GLU A 296 -26.87 17.53 -7.44
CA GLU A 296 -27.86 17.04 -8.40
C GLU A 296 -27.98 15.52 -8.44
N ASN A 297 -29.16 15.08 -8.90
CA ASN A 297 -29.49 13.72 -9.31
C ASN A 297 -29.30 12.65 -8.20
N PHE A 298 -29.79 12.93 -6.99
CA PHE A 298 -29.88 11.95 -5.90
C PHE A 298 -31.07 12.24 -4.97
N THR A 299 -31.41 11.26 -4.14
CA THR A 299 -32.47 11.35 -3.14
C THR A 299 -31.84 11.46 -1.75
N ILE A 300 -32.31 12.39 -0.92
CA ILE A 300 -32.01 12.44 0.50
C ILE A 300 -32.97 11.51 1.23
N ALA A 301 -32.45 10.55 2.00
CA ALA A 301 -33.26 9.67 2.82
C ALA A 301 -33.79 10.44 4.05
N GLN A 302 -35.12 10.57 4.15
CA GLN A 302 -35.73 10.99 5.40
C GLN A 302 -35.60 9.87 6.43
N THR A 303 -35.09 10.18 7.61
CA THR A 303 -35.21 9.29 8.77
C THR A 303 -36.63 9.43 9.31
N THR A 304 -37.38 8.35 9.36
CA THR A 304 -38.80 8.32 9.75
C THR A 304 -39.02 8.27 11.27
N GLU A 305 -37.98 8.42 12.06
CA GLU A 305 -38.03 8.12 13.50
C GLU A 305 -38.41 9.27 14.42
N ASN A 306 -38.46 10.51 13.92
CA ASN A 306 -38.88 11.64 14.75
C ASN A 306 -40.16 12.31 14.21
N PRO A 307 -41.29 12.28 14.98
CA PRO A 307 -42.52 12.97 14.58
C PRO A 307 -42.44 14.50 14.70
N ASN A 308 -41.36 15.06 15.21
CA ASN A 308 -41.13 16.51 15.27
C ASN A 308 -40.49 16.99 13.97
N TYR A 309 -41.34 17.27 13.01
CA TYR A 309 -41.08 17.66 11.63
C TYR A 309 -40.00 18.73 11.38
N TRP A 310 -39.51 19.39 12.38
CA TRP A 310 -38.59 20.51 12.24
C TRP A 310 -37.13 20.20 12.62
N GLU A 311 -36.84 19.11 13.32
CA GLU A 311 -35.51 18.78 13.79
C GLU A 311 -34.78 17.70 12.95
N ASP A 312 -35.54 16.79 12.31
CA ASP A 312 -34.98 15.69 11.50
C ASP A 312 -35.26 15.82 10.01
N SER A 313 -35.92 16.88 9.58
CA SER A 313 -36.16 17.12 8.18
C SER A 313 -34.89 17.58 7.48
N PHE A 314 -34.72 17.11 6.27
CA PHE A 314 -33.86 17.62 5.23
C PHE A 314 -33.21 18.96 5.55
N LYS A 315 -31.94 18.92 5.93
CA LYS A 315 -31.13 20.13 6.17
C LYS A 315 -30.26 20.44 4.95
N TRP A 316 -30.86 20.60 3.78
CA TRP A 316 -30.25 21.37 2.74
C TRP A 316 -30.40 22.84 3.11
N ALA A 317 -29.46 23.32 3.89
CA ALA A 317 -29.33 24.74 4.12
C ALA A 317 -28.31 25.28 3.12
N VAL A 318 -28.77 25.71 1.97
CA VAL A 318 -28.07 26.77 1.25
C VAL A 318 -28.24 28.01 2.10
N SER A 319 -27.26 28.31 2.92
CA SER A 319 -27.33 29.47 3.80
C SER A 319 -27.41 30.79 3.02
N GLN A 320 -27.01 30.81 1.76
CA GLN A 320 -27.29 31.88 0.78
C GLN A 320 -27.09 31.40 -0.66
N ALA A 321 -27.96 31.82 -1.54
CA ALA A 321 -27.63 31.85 -2.96
C ALA A 321 -26.54 32.90 -3.16
N ALA A 322 -25.41 32.49 -3.76
CA ALA A 322 -24.43 33.44 -4.21
C ALA A 322 -25.13 34.41 -5.20
N PRO A 323 -24.94 35.70 -5.09
CA PRO A 323 -25.37 36.59 -6.15
C PRO A 323 -24.66 36.16 -7.43
N ALA A 324 -25.42 36.11 -8.51
CA ALA A 324 -24.94 35.79 -9.86
C ALA A 324 -23.89 36.78 -10.31
#